data_b55976e8a4a30975f294c5c8be097696
#
_entry.id   b55976e8a4a30975f294c5c8be097696
#
_cell.length_a   1.000
_cell.length_b   1.000
_cell.length_c   1.000
_cell.angle_alpha   90.00
_cell.angle_beta   90.00
_cell.angle_gamma   90.00
#
_symmetry.space_group_name_H-M   'P 1'
#
loop_
_entity.id
_entity.type
_entity.pdbx_description
1 polymer ?
#
loop_
_entity_poly.entity_id
_entity_poly.type
_entity_poly.pdbx_seq_one_letter_code
_entity_poly.pdbx_strand_id
1 'polypeptide(L)'
;FYRDNRCVGVRFGYRHIGGTLGNIDLDLGDQNDFDFSIDNMDLSSDNFSFGVFHRSYVGLDRKGRFGLFAELELSVTTGSSDFKYKSGDTYKTTYSDNFQARLSFNPGMAVYIFPNVCGTLSFGLGGIQYSSVTQKDENGVKTGSRDASKMRFRLNLANINIGMTVHLWDKKKK
;
A
#
# COMPACT_ATOMS: atom_id res chain seq x y z
N PHE A 1 -18.58 -6.37 -15.69
CA PHE A 1 -18.12 -6.01 -17.03
C PHE A 1 -19.12 -5.04 -17.68
N TYR A 2 -18.63 -3.93 -18.21
CA TYR A 2 -19.46 -2.99 -18.98
C TYR A 2 -19.31 -3.21 -20.50
N ARG A 3 -18.28 -3.95 -20.90
CA ARG A 3 -17.96 -4.34 -22.27
C ARG A 3 -17.30 -5.71 -22.26
N ASP A 4 -17.27 -6.38 -23.40
CA ASP A 4 -16.54 -7.64 -23.53
C ASP A 4 -15.07 -7.44 -23.11
N ASN A 5 -14.58 -8.28 -22.20
CA ASN A 5 -13.21 -8.28 -21.68
C ASN A 5 -12.79 -6.98 -20.94
N ARG A 6 -13.71 -6.14 -20.48
CA ARG A 6 -13.41 -4.94 -19.70
C ARG A 6 -14.29 -4.83 -18.46
N CYS A 7 -13.68 -4.53 -17.33
CA CYS A 7 -14.40 -4.26 -16.10
C CYS A 7 -13.87 -3.02 -15.38
N VAL A 8 -14.74 -2.44 -14.58
CA VAL A 8 -14.42 -1.41 -13.60
C VAL A 8 -14.78 -1.99 -12.24
N GLY A 9 -13.98 -1.70 -11.25
CA GLY A 9 -14.21 -2.15 -9.88
C GLY A 9 -13.68 -1.16 -8.86
N VAL A 10 -14.00 -1.46 -7.61
CA VAL A 10 -13.53 -0.71 -6.44
C VAL A 10 -12.72 -1.64 -5.55
N ARG A 11 -11.77 -1.06 -4.82
CA ARG A 11 -10.92 -1.76 -3.87
C ARG A 11 -10.91 -0.99 -2.56
N PHE A 12 -11.11 -1.70 -1.47
CA PHE A 12 -10.95 -1.18 -0.12
C PHE A 12 -9.82 -1.93 0.55
N GLY A 13 -9.03 -1.23 1.32
CA GLY A 13 -7.96 -1.83 2.09
C GLY A 13 -7.80 -1.15 3.44
N TYR A 14 -7.45 -1.97 4.44
CA TYR A 14 -7.01 -1.52 5.75
C TYR A 14 -5.69 -2.21 6.05
N ARG A 15 -4.75 -1.44 6.57
CA ARG A 15 -3.45 -1.96 7.02
C ARG A 15 -3.12 -1.38 8.37
N HIS A 16 -2.90 -2.25 9.31
CA HIS A 16 -2.30 -1.93 10.60
C HIS A 16 -0.87 -2.45 10.64
N ILE A 17 0.06 -1.62 11.07
CA ILE A 17 1.46 -1.99 11.33
C ILE A 17 1.75 -1.50 12.73
N GLY A 18 2.08 -2.42 13.63
CA GLY A 18 2.52 -2.13 14.98
C GLY A 18 3.81 -2.89 15.27
N GLY A 19 4.71 -2.28 16.02
CA GLY A 19 5.94 -2.92 16.43
C GLY A 19 6.60 -2.13 17.56
N THR A 20 7.16 -2.87 18.52
CA THR A 20 8.00 -2.34 19.59
C THR A 20 9.42 -2.78 19.32
N LEU A 21 10.33 -1.83 19.19
CA LEU A 21 11.77 -2.08 19.18
C LEU A 21 12.26 -1.90 20.61
N GLY A 22 12.75 -2.97 21.21
CA GLY A 22 13.40 -2.93 22.51
C GLY A 22 14.73 -2.16 22.47
N ASN A 23 15.40 -2.08 23.61
CA ASN A 23 16.65 -1.35 23.78
C ASN A 23 17.71 -1.79 22.77
N ILE A 24 18.20 -0.85 21.98
CA ILE A 24 19.39 -1.04 21.14
C ILE A 24 20.52 -0.26 21.81
N ASP A 25 21.34 -0.95 22.55
CA ASP A 25 22.61 -0.43 23.10
C ASP A 25 23.70 -0.64 22.05
N LEU A 26 24.13 0.43 21.40
CA LEU A 26 25.32 0.41 20.57
C LEU A 26 26.49 0.89 21.41
N ASP A 27 27.14 -0.05 22.06
CA ASP A 27 28.46 0.16 22.71
C ASP A 27 29.53 0.25 21.62
N LEU A 28 29.98 1.46 21.32
CA LEU A 28 31.01 1.74 20.31
C LEU A 28 32.44 1.75 20.93
N GLY A 29 32.61 1.15 22.11
CA GLY A 29 33.94 0.97 22.69
C GLY A 29 34.61 2.27 23.18
N ASP A 30 35.43 2.11 24.13
CA ASP A 30 36.08 2.94 25.14
C ASP A 30 36.80 4.26 24.71
N GLN A 31 36.48 4.88 23.57
CA GLN A 31 37.19 6.10 23.14
C GLN A 31 36.36 7.30 22.69
N ASN A 32 35.05 7.24 22.67
CA ASN A 32 34.22 8.41 22.39
C ASN A 32 32.98 8.37 23.28
N ASP A 33 32.74 9.43 24.06
CA ASP A 33 31.57 9.69 24.91
C ASP A 33 30.26 9.84 24.12
N PHE A 34 29.95 8.97 23.17
CA PHE A 34 28.66 8.88 22.47
C PHE A 34 27.96 7.59 22.89
N ASP A 35 27.36 7.61 24.08
CA ASP A 35 26.33 6.66 24.47
C ASP A 35 25.07 6.98 23.71
N PHE A 36 24.81 6.26 22.62
CA PHE A 36 23.56 6.31 21.90
C PHE A 36 22.71 5.11 22.32
N SER A 37 21.94 5.28 23.39
CA SER A 37 20.95 4.31 23.79
C SER A 37 19.57 4.74 23.25
N ILE A 38 18.95 3.91 22.44
CA ILE A 38 17.54 4.06 22.06
C ILE A 38 16.75 3.09 22.93
N ASP A 39 16.08 3.64 23.92
CA ASP A 39 15.20 2.88 24.82
C ASP A 39 13.76 2.89 24.27
N ASN A 40 13.21 1.69 24.08
CA ASN A 40 11.79 1.44 23.83
C ASN A 40 11.14 2.37 22.79
N MET A 41 11.25 1.99 21.52
CA MET A 41 10.54 2.66 20.43
C MET A 41 9.26 1.89 20.12
N ASP A 42 8.11 2.55 20.23
CA ASP A 42 6.84 2.02 19.79
C ASP A 42 6.40 2.73 18.50
N LEU A 43 6.10 1.94 17.48
CA LEU A 43 5.55 2.41 16.23
C LEU A 43 4.18 1.78 16.02
N SER A 44 3.18 2.60 15.80
CA SER A 44 1.86 2.17 15.37
C SER A 44 1.44 2.97 14.13
N SER A 45 0.88 2.30 13.14
CA SER A 45 0.41 2.95 11.93
C SER A 45 -0.85 2.28 11.42
N ASP A 46 -1.90 3.07 11.23
CA ASP A 46 -3.18 2.68 10.69
C ASP A 46 -3.44 3.38 9.37
N ASN A 47 -3.71 2.61 8.32
CA ASN A 47 -3.92 3.14 6.99
C ASN A 47 -5.18 2.55 6.36
N PHE A 48 -6.03 3.41 5.83
CA PHE A 48 -7.20 3.07 5.04
C PHE A 48 -6.95 3.44 3.59
N SER A 49 -7.28 2.55 2.69
CA SER A 49 -7.15 2.78 1.25
C SER A 49 -8.47 2.55 0.52
N PHE A 50 -8.72 3.41 -0.43
CA PHE A 50 -9.81 3.29 -1.39
C PHE A 50 -9.27 3.45 -2.80
N GLY A 51 -9.67 2.57 -3.70
CA GLY A 51 -9.24 2.61 -5.10
C GLY A 51 -10.36 2.28 -6.05
N VAL A 52 -10.29 2.86 -7.23
CA VAL A 52 -11.07 2.49 -8.40
C VAL A 52 -10.13 1.98 -9.46
N PHE A 53 -10.49 0.88 -10.12
CA PHE A 53 -9.67 0.32 -11.16
C PHE A 53 -10.46 0.01 -12.43
N HIS A 54 -9.77 0.13 -13.54
CA HIS A 54 -10.20 -0.34 -14.84
C HIS A 54 -9.29 -1.49 -15.27
N ARG A 55 -9.88 -2.62 -15.63
CA ARG A 55 -9.15 -3.80 -16.05
C ARG A 55 -9.62 -4.27 -17.42
N SER A 56 -8.66 -4.54 -18.30
CA SER A 56 -8.88 -5.11 -19.62
C SER A 56 -8.28 -6.50 -19.67
N TYR A 57 -9.02 -7.47 -20.19
CA TYR A 57 -8.60 -8.87 -20.27
C TYR A 57 -8.34 -9.30 -21.71
N VAL A 58 -7.38 -10.22 -21.86
CA VAL A 58 -7.14 -10.96 -23.10
C VAL A 58 -7.16 -12.45 -22.74
N GLY A 59 -8.13 -13.18 -23.28
CA GLY A 59 -8.21 -14.63 -23.09
C GLY A 59 -7.07 -15.35 -23.80
N LEU A 60 -6.44 -16.30 -23.12
CA LEU A 60 -5.35 -17.12 -23.64
C LEU A 60 -5.83 -18.50 -24.11
N ASP A 61 -6.97 -18.96 -23.62
CA ASP A 61 -7.52 -20.27 -23.98
C ASP A 61 -8.92 -20.14 -24.61
N ARG A 62 -9.30 -21.12 -25.45
CA ARG A 62 -10.60 -21.17 -26.10
C ARG A 62 -11.77 -21.37 -25.10
N LYS A 63 -11.47 -21.88 -23.90
CA LYS A 63 -12.47 -22.11 -22.84
C LYS A 63 -12.61 -20.91 -21.90
N GLY A 64 -11.78 -19.84 -22.10
CA GLY A 64 -11.82 -18.62 -21.31
C GLY A 64 -11.43 -18.78 -19.85
N ARG A 65 -10.67 -19.85 -19.50
CA ARG A 65 -10.26 -20.13 -18.13
C ARG A 65 -8.99 -19.38 -17.72
N PHE A 66 -8.14 -19.07 -18.69
CA PHE A 66 -6.88 -18.34 -18.48
C PHE A 66 -6.90 -17.07 -19.29
N GLY A 67 -6.44 -15.99 -18.68
CA GLY A 67 -6.33 -14.70 -19.34
C GLY A 67 -5.21 -13.86 -18.76
N LEU A 68 -4.68 -12.97 -19.58
CA LEU A 68 -3.88 -11.85 -19.13
C LEU A 68 -4.78 -10.65 -18.92
N PHE A 69 -4.39 -9.77 -18.03
CA PHE A 69 -5.05 -8.49 -17.88
C PHE A 69 -4.07 -7.35 -17.70
N ALA A 70 -4.51 -6.18 -18.08
CA ALA A 70 -3.88 -4.91 -17.77
C ALA A 70 -4.84 -4.10 -16.89
N GLU A 71 -4.38 -3.68 -15.74
CA GLU A 71 -5.14 -2.90 -14.76
C GLU A 71 -4.54 -1.51 -14.61
N LEU A 72 -5.38 -0.50 -14.69
CA LEU A 72 -5.07 0.86 -14.31
C LEU A 72 -5.88 1.17 -13.05
N GLU A 73 -5.20 1.54 -11.96
CA GLU A 73 -5.82 1.81 -10.65
C GLU A 73 -5.47 3.21 -10.19
N LEU A 74 -6.51 3.95 -9.80
CA LEU A 74 -6.39 5.18 -9.05
C LEU A 74 -6.78 4.89 -7.60
N SER A 75 -5.87 5.11 -6.66
CA SER A 75 -6.09 4.85 -5.25
C SER A 75 -5.69 6.04 -4.38
N VAL A 76 -6.41 6.19 -3.27
CA VAL A 76 -6.14 7.16 -2.22
C VAL A 76 -5.96 6.37 -0.93
N THR A 77 -4.90 6.67 -0.20
CA THR A 77 -4.63 6.11 1.12
C THR A 77 -4.50 7.26 2.11
N THR A 78 -5.20 7.14 3.23
CA THR A 78 -5.06 8.06 4.36
C THR A 78 -4.79 7.24 5.62
N GLY A 79 -4.02 7.78 6.52
CA GLY A 79 -3.71 7.09 7.76
C GLY A 79 -2.97 7.98 8.74
N SER A 80 -2.83 7.44 9.94
CA SER A 80 -2.05 8.04 11.03
C SER A 80 -0.95 7.08 11.45
N SER A 81 0.14 7.65 11.93
CA SER A 81 1.24 6.90 12.52
C SER A 81 1.67 7.59 13.79
N ASP A 82 1.78 6.83 14.85
CA ASP A 82 2.24 7.27 16.14
C ASP A 82 3.62 6.70 16.38
N PHE A 83 4.54 7.57 16.75
CA PHE A 83 5.89 7.22 17.07
C PHE A 83 6.22 7.69 18.49
N LYS A 84 6.46 6.74 19.39
CA LYS A 84 6.87 7.02 20.76
C LYS A 84 8.33 6.63 20.95
N TYR A 85 9.08 7.51 21.56
CA TYR A 85 10.46 7.25 21.91
C TYR A 85 10.81 7.88 23.26
N LYS A 86 11.73 7.26 23.97
CA LYS A 86 12.24 7.79 25.24
C LYS A 86 13.42 8.70 24.97
N SER A 87 13.36 9.93 25.48
CA SER A 87 14.48 10.89 25.44
C SER A 87 14.82 11.31 26.85
N GLY A 88 15.87 10.71 27.44
CA GLY A 88 16.18 10.82 28.86
C GLY A 88 15.09 10.14 29.69
N ASP A 89 14.57 10.82 30.70
CA ASP A 89 13.49 10.30 31.57
C ASP A 89 12.07 10.62 31.04
N THR A 90 11.95 11.24 29.87
CA THR A 90 10.65 11.67 29.33
C THR A 90 10.33 10.92 28.04
N TYR A 91 9.10 10.39 27.95
CA TYR A 91 8.55 9.85 26.70
C TYR A 91 8.07 11.00 25.82
N LYS A 92 8.47 10.99 24.57
CA LYS A 92 7.97 11.90 23.53
C LYS A 92 7.15 11.12 22.51
N THR A 93 6.00 11.65 22.14
CA THR A 93 5.14 11.08 21.12
C THR A 93 5.07 12.04 19.93
N THR A 94 5.31 11.54 18.75
CA THR A 94 5.13 12.27 17.50
C THR A 94 4.02 11.62 16.71
N TYR A 95 3.06 12.42 16.29
CA TYR A 95 1.94 12.00 15.44
C TYR A 95 2.23 12.40 14.00
N SER A 96 1.92 11.51 13.07
CA SER A 96 2.06 11.79 11.64
C SER A 96 0.78 11.43 10.91
N ASP A 97 0.17 12.38 10.23
CA ASP A 97 -0.92 12.13 9.30
C ASP A 97 -0.35 11.92 7.90
N ASN A 98 -0.73 10.83 7.29
CA ASN A 98 -0.26 10.41 5.98
C ASN A 98 -1.41 10.49 4.97
N PHE A 99 -1.17 11.16 3.85
CA PHE A 99 -2.05 11.15 2.69
C PHE A 99 -1.26 10.71 1.47
N GLN A 100 -1.81 9.78 0.69
CA GLN A 100 -1.20 9.31 -0.53
C GLN A 100 -2.25 9.15 -1.62
N ALA A 101 -2.00 9.74 -2.78
CA ALA A 101 -2.73 9.47 -4.01
C ALA A 101 -1.82 8.76 -5.00
N ARG A 102 -2.31 7.71 -5.64
CA ARG A 102 -1.51 6.86 -6.51
C ARG A 102 -2.30 6.46 -7.76
N LEU A 103 -1.68 6.66 -8.92
CA LEU A 103 -2.09 6.07 -10.18
C LEU A 103 -1.10 4.98 -10.52
N SER A 104 -1.54 3.73 -10.64
CA SER A 104 -0.68 2.57 -10.89
C SER A 104 -1.14 1.76 -12.08
N PHE A 105 -0.18 1.14 -12.76
CA PHE A 105 -0.40 0.19 -13.82
C PHE A 105 0.08 -1.19 -13.38
N ASN A 106 -0.83 -2.16 -13.35
CA ASN A 106 -0.61 -3.50 -12.81
C ASN A 106 -1.01 -4.54 -13.86
N PRO A 107 -0.08 -5.02 -14.69
CA PRO A 107 -0.32 -6.17 -15.54
C PRO A 107 -0.41 -7.45 -14.69
N GLY A 108 -1.16 -8.43 -15.18
CA GLY A 108 -1.32 -9.67 -14.43
C GLY A 108 -1.96 -10.78 -15.26
N MET A 109 -2.18 -11.90 -14.57
CA MET A 109 -2.87 -13.05 -15.11
C MET A 109 -4.05 -13.43 -14.23
N ALA A 110 -5.09 -13.94 -14.86
CA ALA A 110 -6.32 -14.37 -14.23
C ALA A 110 -6.60 -15.83 -14.57
N VAL A 111 -7.01 -16.58 -13.56
CA VAL A 111 -7.43 -17.98 -13.70
C VAL A 111 -8.86 -18.08 -13.18
N TYR A 112 -9.81 -18.38 -14.05
CA TYR A 112 -11.21 -18.55 -13.68
C TYR A 112 -11.41 -19.94 -13.04
N ILE A 113 -11.73 -19.94 -11.76
CA ILE A 113 -12.03 -21.14 -10.98
C ILE A 113 -13.50 -21.50 -11.15
N PHE A 114 -14.36 -20.50 -11.15
CA PHE A 114 -15.79 -20.56 -11.44
C PHE A 114 -16.16 -19.52 -12.49
N PRO A 115 -17.33 -19.58 -13.11
CA PRO A 115 -17.73 -18.62 -14.15
C PRO A 115 -17.60 -17.17 -13.74
N ASN A 116 -17.86 -16.86 -12.47
CA ASN A 116 -17.84 -15.50 -11.93
C ASN A 116 -16.71 -15.23 -10.92
N VAL A 117 -15.82 -16.20 -10.70
CA VAL A 117 -14.75 -16.10 -9.71
C VAL A 117 -13.43 -16.44 -10.35
N CYS A 118 -12.49 -15.51 -10.31
CA CYS A 118 -11.13 -15.75 -10.78
C CYS A 118 -10.09 -15.45 -9.71
N GLY A 119 -9.09 -16.30 -9.64
CA GLY A 119 -7.82 -16.01 -8.98
C GLY A 119 -7.01 -15.05 -9.86
N THR A 120 -6.37 -14.08 -9.27
CA THR A 120 -5.56 -13.08 -9.98
C THR A 120 -4.17 -13.00 -9.40
N LEU A 121 -3.19 -12.90 -10.27
CA LEU A 121 -1.80 -12.62 -9.95
C LEU A 121 -1.39 -11.37 -10.71
N SER A 122 -1.00 -10.31 -10.02
CA SER A 122 -0.58 -9.06 -10.65
C SER A 122 0.76 -8.58 -10.15
N PHE A 123 1.43 -7.82 -11.00
CA PHE A 123 2.74 -7.24 -10.74
C PHE A 123 2.63 -5.72 -10.81
N GLY A 124 3.24 -5.01 -9.87
CA GLY A 124 3.36 -3.56 -9.94
C GLY A 124 4.41 -3.17 -10.98
N LEU A 125 4.00 -2.69 -12.15
CA LEU A 125 4.94 -2.20 -13.16
C LEU A 125 5.41 -0.79 -12.86
N GLY A 126 4.57 0.03 -12.22
CA GLY A 126 4.90 1.40 -11.91
C GLY A 126 3.69 2.31 -11.84
N GLY A 127 3.97 3.59 -11.70
CA GLY A 127 2.92 4.59 -11.61
C GLY A 127 3.42 5.93 -11.11
N ILE A 128 2.47 6.82 -10.89
CA ILE A 128 2.68 8.15 -10.33
C ILE A 128 2.10 8.12 -8.92
N GLN A 129 2.87 8.61 -7.97
CA GLN A 129 2.47 8.71 -6.57
C GLN A 129 2.73 10.12 -6.07
N TYR A 130 1.72 10.69 -5.44
CA TYR A 130 1.82 11.88 -4.61
C TYR A 130 1.64 11.46 -3.15
N SER A 131 2.48 11.95 -2.26
CA SER A 131 2.38 11.70 -0.83
C SER A 131 2.61 12.99 -0.05
N SER A 132 1.77 13.22 0.94
CA SER A 132 1.88 14.30 1.90
C SER A 132 1.90 13.72 3.29
N VAL A 133 2.86 14.13 4.10
CA VAL A 133 3.02 13.73 5.49
C VAL A 133 3.05 15.00 6.34
N THR A 134 2.17 15.07 7.33
CA THR A 134 2.13 16.17 8.30
C THR A 134 2.47 15.62 9.67
N GLN A 135 3.50 16.19 10.30
CA GLN A 135 3.90 15.84 11.66
C GLN A 135 3.32 16.83 12.66
N LYS A 136 2.87 16.30 13.79
CA LYS A 136 2.30 17.03 14.92
C LYS A 136 2.99 16.59 16.20
N ASP A 137 3.10 17.53 17.15
CA ASP A 137 3.56 17.24 18.51
C ASP A 137 2.43 16.69 19.40
N GLU A 138 2.73 16.44 20.66
CA GLU A 138 1.77 15.93 21.66
C GLU A 138 0.58 16.87 21.89
N ASN A 139 0.72 18.15 21.58
CA ASN A 139 -0.31 19.17 21.70
C ASN A 139 -1.14 19.33 20.42
N GLY A 140 -0.88 18.52 19.39
CA GLY A 140 -1.54 18.60 18.09
C GLY A 140 -1.04 19.75 17.20
N VAL A 141 0.02 20.45 17.61
CA VAL A 141 0.60 21.55 16.85
C VAL A 141 1.44 20.98 15.70
N LYS A 142 1.23 21.50 14.50
CA LYS A 142 1.99 21.09 13.32
C LYS A 142 3.46 21.49 13.47
N THR A 143 4.34 20.50 13.53
CA THR A 143 5.80 20.69 13.65
C THR A 143 6.52 20.61 12.32
N GLY A 144 5.90 19.98 11.32
CA GLY A 144 6.47 19.86 9.99
C GLY A 144 5.49 19.30 8.97
N SER A 145 5.78 19.52 7.69
CA SER A 145 5.10 18.84 6.60
C SER A 145 6.07 18.57 5.46
N ARG A 146 5.86 17.46 4.80
CA ARG A 146 6.64 17.06 3.64
C ARG A 146 5.72 16.55 2.55
N ASP A 147 5.81 17.16 1.39
CA ASP A 147 5.14 16.73 0.18
C ASP A 147 6.16 16.12 -0.77
N ALA A 148 5.81 15.01 -1.36
CA ALA A 148 6.67 14.33 -2.31
C ALA A 148 5.84 13.75 -3.45
N SER A 149 6.28 14.06 -4.68
CA SER A 149 5.77 13.42 -5.88
C SER A 149 6.82 12.47 -6.43
N LYS A 150 6.44 11.25 -6.71
CA LYS A 150 7.33 10.23 -7.26
C LYS A 150 6.68 9.58 -8.48
N MET A 151 7.45 9.51 -9.55
CA MET A 151 7.10 8.74 -10.72
C MET A 151 8.07 7.57 -10.83
N ARG A 152 7.55 6.37 -10.91
CA ARG A 152 8.36 5.16 -11.05
C ARG A 152 7.76 4.26 -12.11
N PHE A 153 8.61 3.89 -13.05
CA PHE A 153 8.37 2.79 -13.97
C PHE A 153 9.44 1.74 -13.71
N ARG A 154 9.13 0.77 -12.90
CA ARG A 154 10.02 -0.33 -12.58
C ARG A 154 9.19 -1.58 -12.38
N LEU A 155 9.47 -2.61 -13.15
CA LEU A 155 8.92 -3.93 -12.90
C LEU A 155 9.51 -4.45 -11.59
N ASN A 156 8.68 -4.47 -10.56
CA ASN A 156 9.06 -5.02 -9.27
C ASN A 156 8.46 -6.41 -9.10
N LEU A 157 9.24 -7.43 -9.47
CA LEU A 157 8.84 -8.82 -9.34
C LEU A 157 8.66 -9.26 -7.89
N ALA A 158 9.20 -8.51 -6.93
CA ALA A 158 8.96 -8.77 -5.52
C ALA A 158 7.61 -8.24 -5.03
N ASN A 159 6.95 -7.35 -5.79
CA ASN A 159 5.64 -6.82 -5.45
C ASN A 159 4.55 -7.60 -6.21
N ILE A 160 4.41 -8.86 -5.86
CA ILE A 160 3.39 -9.75 -6.39
C ILE A 160 2.13 -9.60 -5.55
N ASN A 161 1.02 -9.27 -6.19
CA ASN A 161 -0.28 -9.26 -5.54
C ASN A 161 -1.07 -10.49 -5.98
N ILE A 162 -1.45 -11.30 -5.01
CA ILE A 162 -2.34 -12.44 -5.20
C ILE A 162 -3.71 -12.01 -4.70
N GLY A 163 -4.73 -12.19 -5.51
CA GLY A 163 -6.08 -11.80 -5.16
C GLY A 163 -7.14 -12.71 -5.77
N MET A 164 -8.36 -12.48 -5.35
CA MET A 164 -9.55 -13.10 -5.92
C MET A 164 -10.50 -12.00 -6.35
N THR A 165 -11.06 -12.14 -7.55
CA THR A 165 -12.05 -11.21 -8.08
C THR A 165 -13.36 -11.95 -8.31
N VAL A 166 -14.45 -11.40 -7.76
CA VAL A 166 -15.80 -11.88 -8.00
C VAL A 166 -16.49 -10.91 -8.94
N HIS A 167 -17.00 -11.41 -10.06
CA HIS A 167 -17.73 -10.63 -11.03
C HIS A 167 -19.22 -10.64 -10.69
N LEU A 168 -19.76 -9.50 -10.30
CA LEU A 168 -21.15 -9.38 -9.85
C LEU A 168 -22.16 -9.27 -11.00
N TRP A 169 -21.70 -9.06 -12.23
CA TRP A 169 -22.55 -8.89 -13.39
C TRP A 169 -22.17 -9.90 -14.47
N ASP A 170 -23.07 -10.81 -14.74
CA ASP A 170 -22.98 -11.74 -15.87
C ASP A 170 -23.95 -11.27 -16.97
N LYS A 171 -23.43 -10.91 -18.15
CA LYS A 171 -24.29 -10.74 -19.31
C LYS A 171 -24.83 -12.11 -19.68
N LYS A 172 -26.10 -12.38 -19.38
CA LYS A 172 -26.80 -13.50 -19.99
C LYS A 172 -26.55 -13.45 -21.49
N LYS A 173 -25.83 -14.42 -22.00
CA LYS A 173 -25.72 -14.65 -23.44
C LYS A 173 -27.15 -14.79 -23.97
N LYS A 174 -27.56 -13.83 -24.80
CA LYS A 174 -28.67 -14.03 -25.71
C LYS A 174 -28.22 -14.92 -26.85
#